data_50f95179631f84b1c41af8b061429e64
#
_entry.id   50f95179631f84b1c41af8b061429e64
#
_cell.length_a   1.000
_cell.length_b   1.000
_cell.length_c   1.000
_cell.angle_alpha   90.00
_cell.angle_beta   90.00
_cell.angle_gamma   90.00
#
_symmetry.space_group_name_H-M   'P 1'
#
loop_
_entity.id
_entity.type
_entity.pdbx_description
1 polymer ?
#
loop_
_entity_poly.entity_id
_entity_poly.type
_entity_poly.pdbx_seq_one_letter_code
_entity_poly.pdbx_strand_id
1 'polypeptide(L)'
;MSTTRTPLMAGNWKMNLNHLEAIAHVQKLAFALADKDYDAVEVAVLPPFTDLRSVQTLVDGDKLKIKYGAQDISAQDSGAYTGEISGPMLAKLKCTYVAVGHSERRQYHAENDEVCNAKVKAAYKHGLTPILCVGEGLDIRKAGNQVAYTLAQLDGGLKDIPAEQAESIVIAYEPVWAIGTGEVATPEDAQEVCGAIRVRLAELYSQELADAVRIQYGGSVKSGNVAAIMAQPDVDGALIGGAALDAEEFVKIVRFRDQ
;
A
#
# COMPACT_ATOMS: atom_id res chain seq x y z
N MET A 1 14.74 6.76 20.78
CA MET A 1 14.81 5.29 20.60
C MET A 1 14.35 5.04 19.18
N SER A 2 15.17 4.43 18.33
CA SER A 2 14.73 4.09 16.96
C SER A 2 13.65 3.02 17.08
N THR A 3 12.39 3.38 16.91
CA THR A 3 11.33 2.41 16.69
C THR A 3 11.58 1.79 15.33
N THR A 4 12.12 0.56 15.31
CA THR A 4 12.31 -0.17 14.05
C THR A 4 10.92 -0.56 13.55
N ARG A 5 10.37 0.23 12.61
CA ARG A 5 9.16 -0.11 11.89
C ARG A 5 9.38 -1.39 11.10
N THR A 6 8.54 -2.40 11.30
CA THR A 6 8.59 -3.62 10.48
C THR A 6 8.19 -3.26 9.04
N PRO A 7 9.07 -3.47 8.06
CA PRO A 7 8.75 -3.16 6.67
C PRO A 7 7.53 -3.93 6.17
N LEU A 8 6.71 -3.27 5.35
CA LEU A 8 5.56 -3.88 4.70
C LEU A 8 5.80 -3.99 3.19
N MET A 9 5.86 -5.22 2.67
CA MET A 9 5.88 -5.50 1.24
C MET A 9 4.48 -5.93 0.81
N ALA A 10 3.76 -5.01 0.13
CA ALA A 10 2.39 -5.21 -0.33
C ALA A 10 2.35 -5.37 -1.84
N GLY A 11 1.95 -6.55 -2.32
CA GLY A 11 1.80 -6.84 -3.74
C GLY A 11 0.42 -6.45 -4.25
N ASN A 12 0.32 -5.32 -4.94
CA ASN A 12 -0.89 -4.91 -5.63
C ASN A 12 -0.95 -5.59 -7.01
N TRP A 13 -1.82 -6.60 -7.15
CA TRP A 13 -1.94 -7.34 -8.41
C TRP A 13 -2.69 -6.57 -9.50
N LYS A 14 -3.28 -5.43 -9.13
CA LYS A 14 -4.10 -4.65 -10.05
C LYS A 14 -5.20 -5.53 -10.68
N MET A 15 -5.47 -5.40 -11.98
CA MET A 15 -6.47 -6.20 -12.69
C MET A 15 -5.81 -7.40 -13.37
N ASN A 16 -5.18 -8.27 -12.57
CA ASN A 16 -4.50 -9.47 -13.07
C ASN A 16 -4.83 -10.67 -12.19
N LEU A 17 -4.63 -11.85 -12.75
CA LEU A 17 -4.94 -13.16 -12.19
C LEU A 17 -6.45 -13.39 -12.05
N ASN A 18 -6.83 -14.65 -12.03
CA ASN A 18 -8.15 -15.12 -11.65
C ASN A 18 -8.03 -15.92 -10.35
N HIS A 19 -9.15 -16.31 -9.78
CA HIS A 19 -9.19 -16.98 -8.47
C HIS A 19 -8.37 -18.28 -8.38
N LEU A 20 -8.18 -19.03 -9.49
CA LEU A 20 -7.35 -20.23 -9.51
C LEU A 20 -5.86 -19.88 -9.57
N GLU A 21 -5.51 -18.90 -10.40
CA GLU A 21 -4.15 -18.37 -10.48
C GLU A 21 -3.73 -17.70 -9.16
N ALA A 22 -4.66 -17.00 -8.50
CA ALA A 22 -4.46 -16.41 -7.19
C ALA A 22 -4.10 -17.45 -6.12
N ILE A 23 -4.82 -18.58 -6.09
CA ILE A 23 -4.50 -19.70 -5.20
C ILE A 23 -3.07 -20.20 -5.47
N ALA A 24 -2.76 -20.50 -6.74
CA ALA A 24 -1.46 -21.03 -7.12
C ALA A 24 -0.32 -20.04 -6.79
N HIS A 25 -0.57 -18.74 -6.99
CA HIS A 25 0.40 -17.69 -6.69
C HIS A 25 0.70 -17.57 -5.18
N VAL A 26 -0.35 -17.52 -4.34
CA VAL A 26 -0.20 -17.47 -2.87
C VAL A 26 0.48 -18.74 -2.35
N GLN A 27 0.17 -19.92 -2.89
CA GLN A 27 0.85 -21.16 -2.52
C GLN A 27 2.35 -21.12 -2.85
N LYS A 28 2.74 -20.59 -4.01
CA LYS A 28 4.16 -20.42 -4.37
C LYS A 28 4.87 -19.48 -3.39
N LEU A 29 4.23 -18.35 -3.04
CA LEU A 29 4.78 -17.43 -2.03
C LEU A 29 4.94 -18.10 -0.68
N ALA A 30 3.91 -18.79 -0.19
CA ALA A 30 3.91 -19.47 1.10
C ALA A 30 4.97 -20.58 1.16
N PHE A 31 5.20 -21.29 0.06
CA PHE A 31 6.22 -22.33 -0.02
C PHE A 31 7.64 -21.74 -0.04
N ALA A 32 7.84 -20.60 -0.70
CA ALA A 32 9.16 -19.99 -0.86
C ALA A 32 9.61 -19.16 0.36
N LEU A 33 8.66 -18.54 1.09
CA LEU A 33 8.95 -17.71 2.26
C LEU A 33 9.04 -18.57 3.53
N ALA A 34 10.09 -18.37 4.30
CA ALA A 34 10.32 -19.06 5.58
C ALA A 34 9.95 -18.13 6.76
N ASP A 35 9.89 -18.70 7.96
CA ASP A 35 9.57 -17.94 9.19
C ASP A 35 10.47 -16.73 9.39
N LYS A 36 11.78 -16.86 9.12
CA LYS A 36 12.73 -15.75 9.18
C LYS A 36 12.37 -14.56 8.29
N ASP A 37 11.72 -14.82 7.13
CA ASP A 37 11.32 -13.77 6.21
C ASP A 37 10.12 -12.98 6.80
N TYR A 38 9.15 -13.70 7.39
CA TYR A 38 8.00 -13.08 8.08
C TYR A 38 8.36 -12.38 9.39
N ASP A 39 9.40 -12.84 10.08
CA ASP A 39 9.92 -12.18 11.28
C ASP A 39 10.59 -10.84 10.95
N ALA A 40 11.12 -10.72 9.72
CA ALA A 40 11.83 -9.53 9.25
C ALA A 40 10.95 -8.55 8.48
N VAL A 41 9.91 -9.04 7.79
CA VAL A 41 9.08 -8.26 6.85
C VAL A 41 7.64 -8.74 6.93
N GLU A 42 6.70 -7.82 7.03
CA GLU A 42 5.29 -8.13 6.84
C GLU A 42 4.98 -8.22 5.35
N VAL A 43 4.37 -9.32 4.95
CA VAL A 43 4.03 -9.60 3.54
C VAL A 43 2.54 -9.57 3.35
N ALA A 44 2.06 -8.78 2.40
CA ALA A 44 0.65 -8.69 2.05
C ALA A 44 0.43 -8.81 0.55
N VAL A 45 -0.74 -9.29 0.15
CA VAL A 45 -1.22 -9.31 -1.24
C VAL A 45 -2.55 -8.57 -1.34
N LEU A 46 -2.71 -7.77 -2.39
CA LEU A 46 -3.94 -7.06 -2.71
C LEU A 46 -4.48 -7.57 -4.05
N PRO A 47 -5.22 -8.71 -4.03
CA PRO A 47 -5.80 -9.30 -5.23
C PRO A 47 -7.05 -8.53 -5.69
N PRO A 48 -7.52 -8.75 -6.93
CA PRO A 48 -8.86 -8.35 -7.36
C PRO A 48 -9.94 -8.86 -6.41
N PHE A 49 -11.06 -8.16 -6.33
CA PHE A 49 -12.19 -8.54 -5.45
C PHE A 49 -12.70 -9.96 -5.69
N THR A 50 -12.69 -10.40 -6.96
CA THR A 50 -13.11 -11.74 -7.38
C THR A 50 -12.29 -12.86 -6.74
N ASP A 51 -11.07 -12.56 -6.27
CA ASP A 51 -10.11 -13.55 -5.78
C ASP A 51 -9.99 -13.54 -4.26
N LEU A 52 -10.48 -12.49 -3.60
CA LEU A 52 -10.35 -12.31 -2.14
C LEU A 52 -10.86 -13.50 -1.34
N ARG A 53 -12.03 -14.07 -1.72
CA ARG A 53 -12.59 -15.22 -1.02
C ARG A 53 -11.72 -16.47 -1.16
N SER A 54 -11.13 -16.69 -2.34
CA SER A 54 -10.23 -17.81 -2.58
C SER A 54 -8.93 -17.66 -1.78
N VAL A 55 -8.35 -16.46 -1.77
CA VAL A 55 -7.16 -16.13 -0.96
C VAL A 55 -7.45 -16.31 0.53
N GLN A 56 -8.58 -15.79 1.03
CA GLN A 56 -9.00 -15.97 2.42
C GLN A 56 -9.07 -17.45 2.79
N THR A 57 -9.75 -18.25 1.97
CA THR A 57 -9.94 -19.68 2.26
C THR A 57 -8.61 -20.40 2.37
N LEU A 58 -7.67 -20.10 1.47
CA LEU A 58 -6.34 -20.67 1.49
C LEU A 58 -5.53 -20.21 2.73
N VAL A 59 -5.50 -18.91 2.99
CA VAL A 59 -4.74 -18.35 4.13
C VAL A 59 -5.28 -18.88 5.47
N ASP A 60 -6.61 -18.93 5.65
CA ASP A 60 -7.22 -19.43 6.87
C ASP A 60 -7.02 -20.95 7.02
N GLY A 61 -7.18 -21.73 5.92
CA GLY A 61 -7.07 -23.19 5.89
C GLY A 61 -5.66 -23.67 6.22
N ASP A 62 -4.67 -23.09 5.58
CA ASP A 62 -3.27 -23.48 5.71
C ASP A 62 -2.53 -22.66 6.79
N LYS A 63 -3.24 -21.74 7.47
CA LYS A 63 -2.70 -20.85 8.53
C LYS A 63 -1.46 -20.05 8.06
N LEU A 64 -1.54 -19.54 6.84
CA LEU A 64 -0.44 -18.79 6.24
C LEU A 64 -0.21 -17.45 6.96
N LYS A 65 1.04 -17.03 7.05
CA LYS A 65 1.44 -15.74 7.65
C LYS A 65 1.24 -14.55 6.69
N ILE A 66 0.98 -14.80 5.40
CA ILE A 66 0.71 -13.76 4.39
C ILE A 66 -0.58 -13.03 4.75
N LYS A 67 -0.52 -11.70 4.83
CA LYS A 67 -1.69 -10.85 4.95
C LYS A 67 -2.32 -10.63 3.58
N TYR A 68 -3.60 -10.26 3.57
CA TYR A 68 -4.27 -9.87 2.33
C TYR A 68 -5.20 -8.69 2.57
N GLY A 69 -5.52 -8.01 1.49
CA GLY A 69 -6.36 -6.82 1.52
C GLY A 69 -7.02 -6.55 0.18
N ALA A 70 -7.81 -5.51 0.13
CA ALA A 70 -8.55 -5.09 -1.05
C ALA A 70 -7.85 -3.95 -1.79
N GLN A 71 -8.16 -3.82 -3.08
CA GLN A 71 -7.62 -2.77 -3.94
C GLN A 71 -8.43 -1.47 -3.88
N ASP A 72 -9.61 -1.50 -3.28
CA ASP A 72 -10.50 -0.36 -3.08
C ASP A 72 -11.58 -0.69 -2.02
N ILE A 73 -12.32 0.34 -1.59
CA ILE A 73 -13.46 0.24 -0.68
C ILE A 73 -14.49 1.32 -1.04
N SER A 74 -15.76 1.00 -0.91
CA SER A 74 -16.82 2.02 -0.97
C SER A 74 -16.86 2.85 0.32
N ALA A 75 -17.17 4.13 0.19
CA ALA A 75 -17.46 4.98 1.34
C ALA A 75 -18.81 4.63 2.00
N GLN A 76 -19.64 3.83 1.34
CA GLN A 76 -20.97 3.43 1.79
C GLN A 76 -20.97 2.00 2.34
N ASP A 77 -21.75 1.77 3.40
CA ASP A 77 -21.81 0.45 4.03
C ASP A 77 -22.70 -0.54 3.25
N SER A 78 -23.73 -0.03 2.60
CA SER A 78 -24.71 -0.83 1.86
C SER A 78 -25.61 0.08 1.02
N GLY A 79 -26.46 -0.51 0.16
CA GLY A 79 -27.51 0.21 -0.54
C GLY A 79 -27.42 0.13 -2.06
N ALA A 80 -28.00 1.13 -2.74
CA ALA A 80 -28.11 1.18 -4.19
C ALA A 80 -26.81 1.70 -4.84
N TYR A 81 -25.73 0.95 -4.68
CA TYR A 81 -24.39 1.25 -5.19
C TYR A 81 -23.87 0.06 -5.99
N THR A 82 -24.53 -0.23 -7.10
CA THR A 82 -24.25 -1.39 -7.93
C THR A 82 -22.78 -1.42 -8.38
N GLY A 83 -22.08 -2.51 -8.06
CA GLY A 83 -20.66 -2.69 -8.39
C GLY A 83 -19.68 -2.29 -7.28
N GLU A 84 -20.13 -1.57 -6.25
CA GLU A 84 -19.31 -1.19 -5.10
C GLU A 84 -19.09 -2.35 -4.12
N ILE A 85 -17.95 -2.35 -3.47
CA ILE A 85 -17.60 -3.31 -2.41
C ILE A 85 -17.45 -2.56 -1.09
N SER A 86 -18.30 -2.88 -0.13
CA SER A 86 -18.38 -2.15 1.13
C SER A 86 -17.39 -2.65 2.20
N GLY A 87 -17.11 -1.80 3.18
CA GLY A 87 -16.29 -2.15 4.34
C GLY A 87 -16.78 -3.39 5.09
N PRO A 88 -18.09 -3.54 5.39
CA PRO A 88 -18.63 -4.77 6.00
C PRO A 88 -18.32 -6.05 5.22
N MET A 89 -18.35 -6.00 3.86
CA MET A 89 -17.99 -7.16 3.02
C MET A 89 -16.52 -7.54 3.19
N LEU A 90 -15.62 -6.54 3.16
CA LEU A 90 -14.18 -6.75 3.32
C LEU A 90 -13.80 -7.22 4.72
N ALA A 91 -14.43 -6.64 5.75
CA ALA A 91 -14.24 -7.06 7.15
C ALA A 91 -14.70 -8.53 7.36
N LYS A 92 -15.81 -8.93 6.73
CA LYS A 92 -16.29 -10.32 6.79
C LYS A 92 -15.32 -11.29 6.11
N LEU A 93 -14.61 -10.85 5.09
CA LEU A 93 -13.51 -11.58 4.46
C LEU A 93 -12.19 -11.49 5.25
N LYS A 94 -12.18 -10.81 6.40
CA LYS A 94 -10.98 -10.62 7.26
C LYS A 94 -9.82 -9.95 6.52
N CYS A 95 -10.09 -9.07 5.56
CA CYS A 95 -9.05 -8.25 4.94
C CYS A 95 -8.34 -7.43 6.02
N THR A 96 -7.01 -7.43 5.99
CA THR A 96 -6.19 -6.60 6.89
C THR A 96 -6.05 -5.19 6.33
N TYR A 97 -5.76 -5.09 5.04
CA TYR A 97 -5.45 -3.84 4.34
C TYR A 97 -6.51 -3.48 3.31
N VAL A 98 -6.55 -2.19 2.96
CA VAL A 98 -7.26 -1.71 1.78
C VAL A 98 -6.50 -0.55 1.17
N ALA A 99 -6.19 -0.62 -0.14
CA ALA A 99 -5.66 0.50 -0.88
C ALA A 99 -6.75 1.56 -1.07
N VAL A 100 -6.41 2.83 -0.86
CA VAL A 100 -7.30 3.97 -1.03
C VAL A 100 -6.62 5.03 -1.87
N GLY A 101 -7.29 5.50 -2.91
CA GLY A 101 -6.79 6.59 -3.76
C GLY A 101 -5.56 6.23 -4.59
N HIS A 102 -5.39 4.95 -4.96
CA HIS A 102 -4.35 4.55 -5.91
C HIS A 102 -4.41 5.41 -7.16
N SER A 103 -3.25 5.75 -7.73
CA SER A 103 -3.14 6.68 -8.86
C SER A 103 -4.05 6.32 -10.04
N GLU A 104 -4.21 5.04 -10.35
CA GLU A 104 -5.13 4.56 -11.39
C GLU A 104 -6.59 4.89 -11.05
N ARG A 105 -7.00 4.83 -9.77
CA ARG A 105 -8.35 5.16 -9.37
C ARG A 105 -8.59 6.68 -9.40
N ARG A 106 -7.61 7.46 -8.98
CA ARG A 106 -7.64 8.92 -9.15
C ARG A 106 -7.81 9.31 -10.62
N GLN A 107 -7.08 8.64 -11.50
CA GLN A 107 -7.08 8.91 -12.94
C GLN A 107 -8.35 8.41 -13.65
N TYR A 108 -8.74 7.16 -13.42
CA TYR A 108 -9.80 6.50 -14.21
C TYR A 108 -11.19 6.59 -13.58
N HIS A 109 -11.26 6.84 -12.28
CA HIS A 109 -12.51 6.91 -11.51
C HIS A 109 -12.74 8.29 -10.86
N ALA A 110 -11.88 9.28 -11.19
CA ALA A 110 -11.97 10.65 -10.68
C ALA A 110 -12.03 10.73 -9.13
N GLU A 111 -11.32 9.83 -8.44
CA GLU A 111 -11.23 9.86 -6.98
C GLU A 111 -10.37 11.05 -6.54
N ASN A 112 -11.02 12.07 -6.01
CA ASN A 112 -10.37 13.23 -5.41
C ASN A 112 -10.06 12.98 -3.91
N ASP A 113 -9.49 13.95 -3.22
CA ASP A 113 -9.06 13.78 -1.83
C ASP A 113 -10.26 13.65 -0.87
N GLU A 114 -11.41 14.26 -1.16
CA GLU A 114 -12.64 14.10 -0.38
C GLU A 114 -13.15 12.65 -0.47
N VAL A 115 -13.13 12.06 -1.66
CA VAL A 115 -13.50 10.65 -1.87
C VAL A 115 -12.52 9.74 -1.14
N CYS A 116 -11.22 9.99 -1.26
CA CYS A 116 -10.20 9.22 -0.56
C CYS A 116 -10.37 9.31 0.97
N ASN A 117 -10.63 10.50 1.51
CA ASN A 117 -10.90 10.70 2.94
C ASN A 117 -12.11 9.91 3.42
N ALA A 118 -13.22 9.94 2.66
CA ALA A 118 -14.40 9.15 2.98
C ALA A 118 -14.11 7.64 3.00
N LYS A 119 -13.28 7.16 2.07
CA LYS A 119 -12.85 5.76 2.00
C LYS A 119 -11.90 5.38 3.15
N VAL A 120 -10.98 6.27 3.56
CA VAL A 120 -10.13 6.08 4.76
C VAL A 120 -11.00 5.94 6.01
N LYS A 121 -12.00 6.82 6.18
CA LYS A 121 -12.95 6.73 7.31
C LYS A 121 -13.75 5.43 7.27
N ALA A 122 -14.22 4.99 6.10
CA ALA A 122 -14.91 3.72 5.93
C ALA A 122 -14.03 2.52 6.28
N ALA A 123 -12.75 2.53 5.89
CA ALA A 123 -11.80 1.49 6.25
C ALA A 123 -11.66 1.36 7.78
N TYR A 124 -11.41 2.45 8.47
CA TYR A 124 -11.30 2.46 9.93
C TYR A 124 -12.58 2.03 10.64
N LYS A 125 -13.73 2.50 10.16
CA LYS A 125 -15.04 2.12 10.69
C LYS A 125 -15.23 0.60 10.74
N HIS A 126 -14.63 -0.12 9.80
CA HIS A 126 -14.77 -1.58 9.67
C HIS A 126 -13.51 -2.36 10.06
N GLY A 127 -12.56 -1.72 10.75
CA GLY A 127 -11.38 -2.38 11.29
C GLY A 127 -10.34 -2.79 10.25
N LEU A 128 -10.34 -2.13 9.06
CA LEU A 128 -9.31 -2.32 8.04
C LEU A 128 -8.24 -1.23 8.18
N THR A 129 -7.00 -1.58 7.88
CA THR A 129 -5.90 -0.63 7.80
C THR A 129 -5.84 -0.03 6.40
N PRO A 130 -6.09 1.28 6.21
CA PRO A 130 -5.94 1.89 4.90
C PRO A 130 -4.47 2.03 4.50
N ILE A 131 -4.18 1.76 3.22
CA ILE A 131 -2.96 2.16 2.54
C ILE A 131 -3.36 3.35 1.67
N LEU A 132 -3.14 4.57 2.18
CA LEU A 132 -3.47 5.80 1.46
C LEU A 132 -2.39 6.10 0.43
N CYS A 133 -2.77 6.06 -0.85
CA CYS A 133 -1.88 6.35 -1.97
C CYS A 133 -1.91 7.84 -2.30
N VAL A 134 -0.73 8.44 -2.35
CA VAL A 134 -0.48 9.85 -2.68
C VAL A 134 0.71 9.96 -3.62
N GLY A 135 0.71 10.95 -4.49
CA GLY A 135 1.83 11.18 -5.38
C GLY A 135 1.47 11.98 -6.62
N GLU A 136 2.49 12.40 -7.34
CA GLU A 136 2.40 13.39 -8.41
C GLU A 136 2.64 12.80 -9.79
N GLY A 137 2.04 13.44 -10.79
CA GLY A 137 2.33 13.22 -12.20
C GLY A 137 3.55 14.00 -12.70
N LEU A 138 3.96 13.72 -13.94
CA LEU A 138 5.18 14.25 -14.55
C LEU A 138 5.21 15.78 -14.60
N ASP A 139 4.09 16.42 -14.93
CA ASP A 139 4.04 17.88 -15.04
C ASP A 139 4.30 18.57 -13.70
N ILE A 140 3.77 18.03 -12.63
CA ILE A 140 4.00 18.50 -11.25
C ILE A 140 5.48 18.30 -10.87
N ARG A 141 6.03 17.12 -11.20
CA ARG A 141 7.45 16.81 -10.94
C ARG A 141 8.37 17.78 -11.68
N LYS A 142 8.14 18.03 -12.98
CA LYS A 142 8.91 18.98 -13.78
C LYS A 142 8.82 20.42 -13.29
N ALA A 143 7.69 20.78 -12.68
CA ALA A 143 7.50 22.10 -12.08
C ALA A 143 8.16 22.25 -10.70
N GLY A 144 8.76 21.19 -10.13
CA GLY A 144 9.38 21.20 -8.81
C GLY A 144 8.37 21.25 -7.65
N ASN A 145 7.10 20.86 -7.90
CA ASN A 145 6.00 20.96 -6.94
C ASN A 145 5.62 19.62 -6.33
N GLN A 146 6.43 18.56 -6.50
CA GLN A 146 6.14 17.20 -6.06
C GLN A 146 5.78 17.09 -4.58
N VAL A 147 6.57 17.73 -3.71
CA VAL A 147 6.35 17.72 -2.27
C VAL A 147 5.04 18.41 -1.91
N ALA A 148 4.85 19.66 -2.35
CA ALA A 148 3.66 20.44 -2.01
C ALA A 148 2.37 19.76 -2.50
N TYR A 149 2.38 19.18 -3.70
CA TYR A 149 1.24 18.47 -4.28
C TYR A 149 0.92 17.19 -3.50
N THR A 150 1.94 16.40 -3.18
CA THR A 150 1.75 15.14 -2.44
C THR A 150 1.28 15.40 -1.01
N LEU A 151 1.82 16.42 -0.34
CA LEU A 151 1.37 16.82 1.00
C LEU A 151 -0.08 17.33 1.01
N ALA A 152 -0.51 18.04 -0.03
CA ALA A 152 -1.92 18.44 -0.16
C ALA A 152 -2.87 17.23 -0.25
N GLN A 153 -2.50 16.18 -1.00
CA GLN A 153 -3.25 14.93 -1.04
C GLN A 153 -3.25 14.20 0.32
N LEU A 154 -2.13 14.20 1.03
CA LEU A 154 -2.02 13.63 2.37
C LEU A 154 -2.96 14.36 3.34
N ASP A 155 -2.91 15.69 3.36
CA ASP A 155 -3.76 16.53 4.22
C ASP A 155 -5.25 16.30 3.93
N GLY A 156 -5.62 16.25 2.64
CA GLY A 156 -7.00 15.96 2.23
C GLY A 156 -7.46 14.57 2.65
N GLY A 157 -6.64 13.54 2.43
CA GLY A 157 -6.95 12.16 2.78
C GLY A 157 -7.04 11.92 4.30
N LEU A 158 -6.27 12.69 5.09
CA LEU A 158 -6.24 12.58 6.57
C LEU A 158 -7.16 13.58 7.29
N LYS A 159 -7.89 14.40 6.55
CA LYS A 159 -8.78 15.42 7.15
C LYS A 159 -9.75 14.79 8.16
N ASP A 160 -9.72 15.33 9.40
CA ASP A 160 -10.59 14.89 10.50
C ASP A 160 -10.42 13.40 10.88
N ILE A 161 -9.27 12.79 10.60
CA ILE A 161 -8.89 11.47 11.12
C ILE A 161 -8.23 11.69 12.49
N PRO A 162 -8.74 11.09 13.59
CA PRO A 162 -8.14 11.23 14.89
C PRO A 162 -6.81 10.47 15.00
N ALA A 163 -5.93 10.92 15.90
CA ALA A 163 -4.58 10.37 16.06
C ALA A 163 -4.58 8.84 16.33
N GLU A 164 -5.51 8.36 17.16
CA GLU A 164 -5.61 6.93 17.50
C GLU A 164 -5.88 6.04 16.27
N GLN A 165 -6.53 6.59 15.24
CA GLN A 165 -6.74 5.89 13.96
C GLN A 165 -5.53 6.09 13.05
N ALA A 166 -5.04 7.32 12.94
CA ALA A 166 -3.94 7.68 12.06
C ALA A 166 -2.64 6.92 12.37
N GLU A 167 -2.42 6.50 13.63
CA GLU A 167 -1.24 5.73 14.04
C GLU A 167 -1.09 4.40 13.26
N SER A 168 -2.20 3.79 12.85
CA SER A 168 -2.19 2.51 12.13
C SER A 168 -2.12 2.64 10.61
N ILE A 169 -2.23 3.86 10.06
CA ILE A 169 -2.25 4.08 8.61
C ILE A 169 -0.94 3.63 7.96
N VAL A 170 -1.04 3.23 6.71
CA VAL A 170 0.11 3.12 5.81
C VAL A 170 -0.04 4.17 4.73
N ILE A 171 1.04 4.92 4.46
CA ILE A 171 1.07 5.86 3.34
C ILE A 171 1.89 5.25 2.22
N ALA A 172 1.38 5.24 1.00
CA ALA A 172 2.11 4.79 -0.17
C ALA A 172 2.39 5.99 -1.08
N TYR A 173 3.65 6.37 -1.21
CA TYR A 173 4.07 7.39 -2.16
C TYR A 173 4.22 6.79 -3.55
N GLU A 174 3.43 7.27 -4.48
CA GLU A 174 3.43 6.87 -5.89
C GLU A 174 4.02 7.99 -6.75
N PRO A 175 5.29 7.90 -7.22
CA PRO A 175 5.77 8.75 -8.29
C PRO A 175 5.08 8.33 -9.60
N VAL A 176 3.89 8.88 -9.88
CA VAL A 176 3.01 8.42 -10.99
C VAL A 176 3.73 8.50 -12.33
N TRP A 177 4.63 9.47 -12.48
CA TRP A 177 5.48 9.65 -13.67
C TRP A 177 6.46 8.48 -13.90
N ALA A 178 6.76 7.69 -12.88
CA ALA A 178 7.67 6.54 -12.92
C ALA A 178 6.94 5.18 -12.86
N ILE A 179 5.59 5.16 -12.95
CA ILE A 179 4.81 3.93 -12.92
C ILE A 179 4.48 3.48 -14.35
N GLY A 180 5.13 2.42 -14.82
CA GLY A 180 4.84 1.83 -16.14
C GLY A 180 5.25 2.68 -17.34
N THR A 181 6.02 3.75 -17.15
CA THR A 181 6.44 4.68 -18.19
C THR A 181 7.82 4.37 -18.78
N GLY A 182 8.61 3.54 -18.09
CA GLY A 182 10.03 3.33 -18.39
C GLY A 182 10.97 4.31 -17.66
N GLU A 183 10.45 5.40 -17.11
CA GLU A 183 11.20 6.28 -16.21
C GLU A 183 11.39 5.60 -14.85
N VAL A 184 12.51 5.89 -14.20
CA VAL A 184 12.85 5.31 -12.90
C VAL A 184 13.13 6.43 -11.92
N ALA A 185 12.36 6.49 -10.82
CA ALA A 185 12.69 7.36 -9.71
C ALA A 185 13.92 6.81 -8.97
N THR A 186 14.82 7.70 -8.58
CA THR A 186 15.98 7.32 -7.78
C THR A 186 15.60 7.07 -6.32
N PRO A 187 16.42 6.37 -5.52
CA PRO A 187 16.20 6.27 -4.08
C PRO A 187 16.10 7.63 -3.38
N GLU A 188 16.86 8.62 -3.86
CA GLU A 188 16.83 10.00 -3.34
C GLU A 188 15.51 10.70 -3.65
N ASP A 189 14.91 10.46 -4.83
CA ASP A 189 13.57 10.95 -5.18
C ASP A 189 12.52 10.36 -4.23
N ALA A 190 12.63 9.07 -3.91
CA ALA A 190 11.75 8.42 -2.93
C ALA A 190 11.93 9.03 -1.54
N GLN A 191 13.18 9.22 -1.09
CA GLN A 191 13.48 9.80 0.22
C GLN A 191 12.97 11.24 0.35
N GLU A 192 13.14 12.06 -0.68
CA GLU A 192 12.69 13.47 -0.66
C GLU A 192 11.21 13.56 -0.25
N VAL A 193 10.37 12.78 -0.90
CA VAL A 193 8.91 12.87 -0.68
C VAL A 193 8.49 12.06 0.56
N CYS A 194 9.03 10.86 0.78
CA CYS A 194 8.73 10.07 1.98
C CYS A 194 9.16 10.79 3.25
N GLY A 195 10.33 11.46 3.24
CA GLY A 195 10.78 12.29 4.35
C GLY A 195 9.85 13.48 4.62
N ALA A 196 9.40 14.16 3.55
CA ALA A 196 8.44 15.27 3.67
C ALA A 196 7.08 14.78 4.23
N ILE A 197 6.60 13.61 3.81
CA ILE A 197 5.38 12.97 4.35
C ILE A 197 5.55 12.72 5.85
N ARG A 198 6.69 12.18 6.30
CA ARG A 198 6.95 11.91 7.72
C ARG A 198 6.97 13.19 8.56
N VAL A 199 7.64 14.23 8.08
CA VAL A 199 7.63 15.55 8.73
C VAL A 199 6.20 16.08 8.83
N ARG A 200 5.42 15.97 7.76
CA ARG A 200 4.04 16.44 7.75
C ARG A 200 3.14 15.67 8.72
N LEU A 201 3.32 14.36 8.86
CA LEU A 201 2.62 13.56 9.87
C LEU A 201 2.93 14.02 11.29
N ALA A 202 4.21 14.39 11.57
CA ALA A 202 4.60 14.95 12.86
C ALA A 202 3.94 16.31 13.14
N GLU A 203 3.79 17.16 12.11
CA GLU A 203 3.09 18.44 12.23
C GLU A 203 1.57 18.29 12.44
N LEU A 204 0.94 17.31 11.75
CA LEU A 204 -0.49 17.08 11.84
C LEU A 204 -0.90 16.43 13.16
N TYR A 205 -0.05 15.59 13.73
CA TYR A 205 -0.35 14.78 14.91
C TYR A 205 0.74 14.91 16.00
N SER A 206 1.78 14.09 15.91
CA SER A 206 2.93 14.12 16.81
C SER A 206 4.13 13.41 16.20
N GLN A 207 5.32 13.62 16.77
CA GLN A 207 6.54 12.92 16.34
C GLN A 207 6.42 11.41 16.59
N GLU A 208 5.83 11.00 17.73
CA GLU A 208 5.65 9.59 18.07
C GLU A 208 4.77 8.88 17.04
N LEU A 209 3.68 9.50 16.61
CA LEU A 209 2.81 8.95 15.56
C LEU A 209 3.56 8.88 14.23
N ALA A 210 4.24 9.94 13.84
CA ALA A 210 5.02 9.96 12.61
C ALA A 210 6.12 8.88 12.60
N ASP A 211 6.73 8.61 13.76
CA ASP A 211 7.73 7.55 13.91
C ASP A 211 7.13 6.14 13.87
N ALA A 212 5.84 5.98 14.14
CA ALA A 212 5.13 4.70 14.10
C ALA A 212 4.57 4.38 12.71
N VAL A 213 4.12 5.40 11.96
CA VAL A 213 3.50 5.22 10.63
C VAL A 213 4.49 4.68 9.62
N ARG A 214 4.08 3.65 8.88
CA ARG A 214 4.85 3.09 7.77
C ARG A 214 4.60 3.86 6.48
N ILE A 215 5.68 4.24 5.80
CA ILE A 215 5.63 4.90 4.50
C ILE A 215 6.22 3.95 3.47
N GLN A 216 5.44 3.58 2.47
CA GLN A 216 5.83 2.71 1.37
C GLN A 216 6.24 3.53 0.15
N TYR A 217 7.20 3.03 -0.60
CA TYR A 217 7.46 3.48 -1.96
C TYR A 217 6.60 2.69 -2.94
N GLY A 218 5.79 3.38 -3.74
CA GLY A 218 4.83 2.80 -4.70
C GLY A 218 5.21 2.97 -6.17
N GLY A 219 6.45 3.34 -6.48
CA GLY A 219 6.95 3.37 -7.85
C GLY A 219 7.37 2.00 -8.38
N SER A 220 8.20 1.97 -9.42
CA SER A 220 8.71 0.73 -10.00
C SER A 220 9.73 0.07 -9.09
N VAL A 221 9.32 -1.04 -8.45
CA VAL A 221 10.17 -1.85 -7.57
C VAL A 221 10.47 -3.19 -8.21
N LYS A 222 11.73 -3.60 -8.18
CA LYS A 222 12.24 -4.89 -8.62
C LYS A 222 13.32 -5.38 -7.63
N SER A 223 13.66 -6.65 -7.70
CA SER A 223 14.77 -7.21 -6.88
C SER A 223 16.06 -6.42 -7.05
N GLY A 224 16.38 -5.95 -8.24
CA GLY A 224 17.61 -5.22 -8.52
C GLY A 224 17.69 -3.77 -7.99
N ASN A 225 16.60 -3.17 -7.50
CA ASN A 225 16.61 -1.80 -6.97
C ASN A 225 16.05 -1.68 -5.55
N VAL A 226 15.35 -2.69 -5.06
CA VAL A 226 14.66 -2.62 -3.77
C VAL A 226 15.60 -2.36 -2.60
N ALA A 227 16.81 -2.94 -2.60
CA ALA A 227 17.77 -2.75 -1.51
C ALA A 227 18.18 -1.27 -1.35
N ALA A 228 18.46 -0.58 -2.46
CA ALA A 228 18.81 0.84 -2.45
C ALA A 228 17.63 1.74 -2.01
N ILE A 229 16.42 1.40 -2.41
CA ILE A 229 15.20 2.10 -1.99
C ILE A 229 14.95 1.90 -0.49
N MET A 230 15.06 0.67 -0.01
CA MET A 230 14.85 0.33 1.41
C MET A 230 15.98 0.80 2.33
N ALA A 231 17.11 1.22 1.78
CA ALA A 231 18.18 1.86 2.54
C ALA A 231 17.85 3.31 2.93
N GLN A 232 16.81 3.90 2.34
CA GLN A 232 16.38 5.26 2.65
C GLN A 232 15.70 5.31 4.03
N PRO A 233 16.01 6.31 4.88
CA PRO A 233 15.58 6.35 6.28
C PRO A 233 14.06 6.44 6.48
N ASP A 234 13.33 7.00 5.51
CA ASP A 234 11.89 7.20 5.60
C ASP A 234 11.07 6.28 4.69
N VAL A 235 11.69 5.21 4.15
CA VAL A 235 11.01 4.18 3.37
C VAL A 235 10.88 2.91 4.20
N ASP A 236 9.65 2.54 4.55
CA ASP A 236 9.31 1.42 5.44
C ASP A 236 8.64 0.25 4.70
N GLY A 237 8.88 0.14 3.41
CA GLY A 237 8.31 -0.92 2.58
C GLY A 237 8.01 -0.47 1.17
N ALA A 238 7.28 -1.32 0.46
CA ALA A 238 6.90 -1.02 -0.91
C ALA A 238 5.47 -1.50 -1.24
N LEU A 239 4.78 -0.71 -2.07
CA LEU A 239 3.55 -1.12 -2.74
C LEU A 239 3.94 -1.54 -4.17
N ILE A 240 4.00 -2.86 -4.40
CA ILE A 240 4.61 -3.46 -5.57
C ILE A 240 3.54 -3.85 -6.59
N GLY A 241 3.62 -3.33 -7.82
CA GLY A 241 2.71 -3.69 -8.91
C GLY A 241 3.17 -4.94 -9.67
N GLY A 242 3.56 -4.80 -10.95
CA GLY A 242 3.85 -5.90 -11.86
C GLY A 242 4.83 -6.95 -11.35
N ALA A 243 5.87 -6.56 -10.61
CA ALA A 243 6.82 -7.51 -10.01
C ALA A 243 6.19 -8.45 -8.97
N ALA A 244 5.05 -8.06 -8.38
CA ALA A 244 4.31 -8.91 -7.44
C ALA A 244 3.50 -10.03 -8.12
N LEU A 245 3.41 -10.03 -9.45
CA LEU A 245 2.75 -11.08 -10.22
C LEU A 245 3.69 -12.28 -10.52
N ASP A 246 4.98 -12.11 -10.30
CA ASP A 246 5.98 -13.17 -10.33
C ASP A 246 6.39 -13.51 -8.89
N ALA A 247 6.07 -14.75 -8.46
CA ALA A 247 6.30 -15.15 -7.08
C ALA A 247 7.80 -15.17 -6.72
N GLU A 248 8.68 -15.57 -7.65
CA GLU A 248 10.12 -15.61 -7.41
C GLU A 248 10.70 -14.20 -7.28
N GLU A 249 10.26 -13.29 -8.15
CA GLU A 249 10.66 -11.89 -8.10
C GLU A 249 10.16 -11.21 -6.81
N PHE A 250 8.89 -11.46 -6.44
CA PHE A 250 8.34 -10.90 -5.20
C PHE A 250 9.05 -11.43 -3.95
N VAL A 251 9.39 -12.71 -3.89
CA VAL A 251 10.20 -13.30 -2.81
C VAL A 251 11.58 -12.63 -2.70
N LYS A 252 12.25 -12.37 -3.85
CA LYS A 252 13.52 -11.62 -3.84
C LYS A 252 13.33 -10.20 -3.30
N ILE A 253 12.24 -9.52 -3.66
CA ILE A 253 11.92 -8.19 -3.12
C ILE A 253 11.71 -8.26 -1.60
N VAL A 254 10.96 -9.24 -1.09
CA VAL A 254 10.78 -9.45 0.36
C VAL A 254 12.13 -9.65 1.07
N ARG A 255 13.07 -10.35 0.43
CA ARG A 255 14.43 -10.60 0.93
C ARG A 255 15.43 -9.50 0.59
N PHE A 256 15.00 -8.26 0.46
CA PHE A 256 15.87 -7.14 0.08
C PHE A 256 17.11 -6.98 0.98
N ARG A 257 17.07 -7.49 2.21
CA ARG A 257 18.21 -7.47 3.15
C ARG A 257 19.31 -8.48 2.83
N ASP A 258 19.02 -9.46 1.99
CA ASP A 258 19.96 -10.50 1.55
C ASP A 258 20.67 -10.14 0.24
N GLN A 259 20.46 -8.91 -0.28
CA GLN A 259 20.97 -8.42 -1.57
C GLN A 259 22.13 -7.45 -1.41
#